data_8e5b507d77d5e8c32a2ca843f19f0559
#
_entry.id   8e5b507d77d5e8c32a2ca843f19f0559
#
_cell.length_a   1.000
_cell.length_b   1.000
_cell.length_c   1.000
_cell.angle_alpha   90.00
_cell.angle_beta   90.00
_cell.angle_gamma   90.00
#
_symmetry.space_group_name_H-M   'P 1'
#
loop_
_entity.id
_entity.type
_entity.pdbx_description
1 polymer ?
#
loop_
_entity_poly.entity_id
_entity_poly.type
_entity_poly.pdbx_seq_one_letter_code
_entity_poly.pdbx_strand_id
1 'polypeptide(L)'
;LIMPRPSLKNIRVDFFQMIITPTETITTPLQGFRAIMDGTIVNHHENGGYRREFYGLAARGAIGCCGSLRKFRNDDLPKISSLGGTELDLPLVDGQGLVEHNCFVFFPRHNVIAIHYNAHANHHSRLVDTLIGLWGTRVELTPLISADTFRRLNRTGTTLVEIEAKIPKPANPQLLPQADDFSQRALDMLN
;
A
#
# COMPACT_ATOMS: atom_id res chain seq x y z
N LEU A 1 -0.35 20.45 35.42
CA LEU A 1 -0.81 19.56 34.31
C LEU A 1 0.40 18.83 33.76
N ILE A 2 0.56 17.55 34.12
CA ILE A 2 1.65 16.73 33.57
C ILE A 2 1.20 16.28 32.18
N MET A 3 1.81 16.85 31.14
CA MET A 3 1.59 16.34 29.77
C MET A 3 2.17 14.91 29.69
N PRO A 4 1.38 13.92 29.26
CA PRO A 4 1.90 12.59 29.05
C PRO A 4 3.01 12.65 27.99
N ARG A 5 4.17 12.05 28.27
CA ARG A 5 5.26 11.92 27.30
C ARG A 5 4.72 11.17 26.07
N PRO A 6 4.95 11.67 24.86
CA PRO A 6 4.56 10.95 23.67
C PRO A 6 5.22 9.56 23.69
N SER A 7 4.41 8.52 23.69
CA SER A 7 4.93 7.15 23.58
C SER A 7 5.54 6.98 22.19
N LEU A 8 6.81 6.61 22.13
CA LEU A 8 7.45 6.20 20.87
C LEU A 8 6.72 4.95 20.37
N LYS A 9 6.07 5.07 19.22
CA LYS A 9 5.47 3.92 18.53
C LYS A 9 6.42 3.43 17.47
N ASN A 10 6.67 2.13 17.43
CA ASN A 10 7.36 1.52 16.30
C ASN A 10 6.47 1.67 15.07
N ILE A 11 7.04 2.21 14.00
CA ILE A 11 6.38 2.37 12.71
C ILE A 11 7.00 1.35 11.76
N ARG A 12 6.14 0.53 11.14
CA ARG A 12 6.56 -0.35 10.05
C ARG A 12 6.45 0.42 8.73
N VAL A 13 7.50 0.34 7.93
CA VAL A 13 7.56 0.90 6.58
C VAL A 13 7.97 -0.20 5.62
N ASP A 14 7.16 -0.43 4.62
CA ASP A 14 7.44 -1.39 3.55
C ASP A 14 7.93 -0.64 2.32
N PHE A 15 8.95 -1.18 1.63
CA PHE A 15 9.56 -0.58 0.45
C PHE A 15 9.23 -1.42 -0.78
N PHE A 16 8.88 -0.74 -1.87
CA PHE A 16 8.54 -1.38 -3.12
C PHE A 16 9.23 -0.69 -4.30
N GLN A 17 9.69 -1.48 -5.26
CA GLN A 17 10.01 -1.00 -6.59
C GLN A 17 8.69 -0.70 -7.32
N MET A 18 8.54 0.51 -7.84
CA MET A 18 7.37 0.91 -8.63
C MET A 18 7.71 0.86 -10.12
N ILE A 19 6.92 0.12 -10.88
CA ILE A 19 7.02 -0.02 -12.33
C ILE A 19 5.71 0.41 -12.94
N ILE A 20 5.76 1.18 -14.02
CA ILE A 20 4.59 1.54 -14.82
C ILE A 20 4.80 1.18 -16.27
N THR A 21 3.71 0.93 -17.00
CA THR A 21 3.73 0.89 -18.46
C THR A 21 3.57 2.33 -18.96
N PRO A 22 4.57 2.93 -19.63
CA PRO A 22 4.46 4.30 -20.13
C PRO A 22 3.28 4.49 -21.08
N THR A 23 2.62 5.64 -20.98
CA THR A 23 1.60 6.11 -21.93
C THR A 23 2.05 7.42 -22.57
N GLU A 24 1.26 7.96 -23.50
CA GLU A 24 1.54 9.28 -24.09
C GLU A 24 1.52 10.40 -23.05
N THR A 25 0.71 10.26 -21.98
CA THR A 25 0.52 11.30 -20.96
C THR A 25 1.36 11.07 -19.72
N ILE A 26 1.64 9.82 -19.36
CA ILE A 26 2.40 9.47 -18.16
C ILE A 26 3.52 8.50 -18.53
N THR A 27 4.74 9.00 -18.58
CA THR A 27 5.93 8.20 -18.90
C THR A 27 6.71 7.75 -17.67
N THR A 28 6.52 8.42 -16.53
CA THR A 28 7.17 8.08 -15.26
C THR A 28 6.21 8.20 -14.07
N PRO A 29 6.43 7.45 -12.97
CA PRO A 29 5.61 7.61 -11.77
C PRO A 29 5.63 9.03 -11.19
N LEU A 30 6.78 9.71 -11.26
CA LEU A 30 6.89 11.10 -10.79
C LEU A 30 5.98 12.04 -11.57
N GLN A 31 5.88 11.86 -12.89
CA GLN A 31 4.97 12.65 -13.73
C GLN A 31 3.52 12.40 -13.33
N GLY A 32 3.13 11.16 -13.09
CA GLY A 32 1.78 10.82 -12.60
C GLY A 32 1.46 11.48 -11.25
N PHE A 33 2.37 11.44 -10.29
CA PHE A 33 2.17 12.15 -9.02
C PHE A 33 2.10 13.66 -9.18
N ARG A 34 2.90 14.25 -10.08
CA ARG A 34 2.84 15.69 -10.38
C ARG A 34 1.49 16.08 -10.99
N ALA A 35 0.97 15.28 -11.91
CA ALA A 35 -0.33 15.53 -12.52
C ALA A 35 -1.49 15.50 -11.50
N ILE A 36 -1.36 14.71 -10.43
CA ILE A 36 -2.30 14.76 -9.29
C ILE A 36 -2.07 16.03 -8.46
N MET A 37 -0.81 16.42 -8.21
CA MET A 37 -0.47 17.60 -7.39
C MET A 37 -0.93 18.92 -8.04
N ASP A 38 -0.81 19.03 -9.37
CA ASP A 38 -1.20 20.23 -10.12
C ASP A 38 -2.69 20.24 -10.54
N GLY A 39 -3.43 19.16 -10.24
CA GLY A 39 -4.85 19.05 -10.53
C GLY A 39 -5.19 18.64 -11.97
N THR A 40 -4.20 18.31 -12.79
CA THR A 40 -4.41 17.77 -14.15
C THR A 40 -5.13 16.43 -14.10
N ILE A 41 -4.84 15.63 -13.05
CA ILE A 41 -5.54 14.40 -12.72
C ILE A 41 -6.23 14.57 -11.36
N VAL A 42 -7.46 14.09 -11.25
CA VAL A 42 -8.18 14.09 -9.97
C VAL A 42 -7.40 13.33 -8.91
N ASN A 43 -7.56 13.72 -7.66
CA ASN A 43 -6.80 13.12 -6.54
C ASN A 43 -7.51 11.94 -5.89
N HIS A 44 -8.65 11.49 -6.39
CA HIS A 44 -9.46 10.45 -5.77
C HIS A 44 -9.96 9.43 -6.80
N HIS A 45 -10.20 8.22 -6.32
CA HIS A 45 -10.75 7.11 -7.09
C HIS A 45 -11.62 6.22 -6.19
N GLU A 46 -12.73 5.74 -6.74
CA GLU A 46 -13.60 4.78 -6.06
C GLU A 46 -13.24 3.36 -6.48
N ASN A 47 -12.92 2.53 -5.50
CA ASN A 47 -12.59 1.13 -5.73
C ASN A 47 -13.04 0.26 -4.54
N GLY A 48 -13.75 -0.82 -4.84
CA GLY A 48 -14.20 -1.79 -3.83
C GLY A 48 -15.15 -1.19 -2.79
N GLY A 49 -16.04 -0.27 -3.21
CA GLY A 49 -17.02 0.37 -2.34
C GLY A 49 -16.47 1.50 -1.47
N TYR A 50 -15.17 1.80 -1.56
CA TYR A 50 -14.56 2.88 -0.79
C TYR A 50 -13.95 3.94 -1.69
N ARG A 51 -14.19 5.21 -1.32
CA ARG A 51 -13.47 6.33 -1.90
C ARG A 51 -12.07 6.41 -1.30
N ARG A 52 -11.07 6.46 -2.18
CA ARG A 52 -9.67 6.68 -1.82
C ARG A 52 -9.18 7.99 -2.41
N GLU A 53 -8.40 8.72 -1.63
CA GLU A 53 -7.95 10.06 -1.99
C GLU A 53 -6.49 10.26 -1.63
N PHE A 54 -5.73 10.83 -2.56
CA PHE A 54 -4.41 11.36 -2.25
C PHE A 54 -4.54 12.69 -1.53
N TYR A 55 -3.91 12.78 -0.37
CA TYR A 55 -3.95 13.98 0.46
C TYR A 55 -2.55 14.44 0.86
N GLY A 56 -2.35 15.76 0.87
CA GLY A 56 -1.08 16.35 1.26
C GLY A 56 0.08 15.98 0.36
N LEU A 57 -0.20 15.67 -0.93
CA LEU A 57 0.86 15.44 -1.91
C LEU A 57 1.72 16.68 -2.04
N ALA A 58 3.02 16.51 -1.83
CA ALA A 58 3.99 17.60 -1.91
C ALA A 58 5.30 17.12 -2.51
N ALA A 59 5.89 17.95 -3.37
CA ALA A 59 7.26 17.75 -3.82
C ALA A 59 8.25 18.02 -2.68
N ARG A 60 9.31 17.21 -2.60
CA ARG A 60 10.35 17.28 -1.57
C ARG A 60 11.75 17.38 -2.19
N GLY A 61 11.92 18.28 -3.12
CA GLY A 61 13.20 18.53 -3.80
C GLY A 61 13.77 17.26 -4.41
N ALA A 62 15.02 16.93 -4.12
CA ALA A 62 15.72 15.77 -4.64
C ALA A 62 15.18 14.42 -4.12
N ILE A 63 14.43 14.40 -3.01
CA ILE A 63 13.85 13.17 -2.44
C ILE A 63 12.72 12.66 -3.34
N GLY A 64 11.92 13.56 -3.93
CA GLY A 64 10.79 13.21 -4.80
C GLY A 64 9.47 13.78 -4.32
N CYS A 65 8.48 12.97 -4.00
CA CYS A 65 7.22 13.42 -3.45
C CYS A 65 6.78 12.58 -2.25
N CYS A 66 5.98 13.18 -1.40
CA CYS A 66 5.36 12.50 -0.26
C CYS A 66 3.89 12.89 -0.14
N GLY A 67 3.13 12.06 0.56
CA GLY A 67 1.73 12.29 0.82
C GLY A 67 1.11 11.13 1.58
N SER A 68 -0.20 11.09 1.58
CA SER A 68 -0.96 9.98 2.14
C SER A 68 -2.07 9.53 1.21
N LEU A 69 -2.36 8.23 1.21
CA LEU A 69 -3.56 7.67 0.61
C LEU A 69 -4.58 7.48 1.74
N ARG A 70 -5.67 8.23 1.67
CA ARG A 70 -6.80 8.14 2.59
C ARG A 70 -7.83 7.15 2.05
N LYS A 71 -8.45 6.42 2.96
CA LYS A 71 -9.65 5.62 2.73
C LYS A 71 -10.77 6.24 3.53
N PHE A 72 -11.86 6.59 2.88
CA PHE A 72 -13.08 7.03 3.55
C PHE A 72 -13.98 5.83 3.79
N ARG A 73 -14.43 5.69 5.04
CA ARG A 73 -15.38 4.67 5.46
C ARG A 73 -16.58 5.37 6.09
N ASN A 74 -17.74 5.18 5.47
CA ASN A 74 -19.03 5.69 5.91
C ASN A 74 -20.01 4.57 6.26
N ASP A 75 -19.60 3.32 6.10
CA ASP A 75 -20.32 2.11 6.44
C ASP A 75 -19.59 1.34 7.55
N ASP A 76 -20.30 0.42 8.22
CA ASP A 76 -19.77 -0.43 9.29
C ASP A 76 -18.89 0.36 10.29
N LEU A 77 -19.43 1.46 10.77
CA LEU A 77 -18.74 2.37 11.67
C LEU A 77 -18.72 1.79 13.08
N PRO A 78 -17.62 1.94 13.85
CA PRO A 78 -17.58 1.54 15.24
C PRO A 78 -18.59 2.36 16.06
N LYS A 79 -19.21 1.71 17.01
CA LYS A 79 -20.07 2.38 17.99
C LYS A 79 -19.25 3.01 19.09
N ILE A 80 -19.79 4.03 19.71
CA ILE A 80 -19.24 4.67 20.91
C ILE A 80 -20.06 4.28 22.12
N SER A 81 -19.43 4.08 23.27
CA SER A 81 -20.09 3.84 24.53
C SER A 81 -19.25 4.40 25.68
N SER A 82 -19.88 4.80 26.76
CA SER A 82 -19.23 5.00 28.05
C SER A 82 -19.14 3.65 28.77
N LEU A 83 -18.17 3.52 29.69
CA LEU A 83 -18.03 2.29 30.49
C LEU A 83 -19.33 1.98 31.23
N GLY A 84 -19.93 0.81 30.92
CA GLY A 84 -21.23 0.39 31.48
C GLY A 84 -22.47 1.06 30.84
N GLY A 85 -22.29 1.90 29.82
CA GLY A 85 -23.37 2.57 29.10
C GLY A 85 -23.86 1.80 27.87
N THR A 86 -24.90 2.32 27.23
CA THR A 86 -25.41 1.82 25.96
C THR A 86 -24.51 2.22 24.80
N GLU A 87 -24.45 1.39 23.76
CA GLU A 87 -23.77 1.71 22.51
C GLU A 87 -24.58 2.71 21.70
N LEU A 88 -23.89 3.68 21.15
CA LEU A 88 -24.45 4.73 20.28
C LEU A 88 -23.69 4.75 18.96
N ASP A 89 -24.38 5.12 17.90
CA ASP A 89 -23.74 5.36 16.61
C ASP A 89 -22.87 6.63 16.66
N LEU A 90 -21.80 6.67 15.86
CA LEU A 90 -21.00 7.87 15.71
C LEU A 90 -21.86 9.00 15.13
N PRO A 91 -21.89 10.19 15.76
CA PRO A 91 -22.70 11.32 15.31
C PRO A 91 -22.06 11.99 14.08
N LEU A 92 -22.01 11.28 12.96
CA LEU A 92 -21.50 11.82 11.71
C LEU A 92 -22.63 12.51 10.95
N VAL A 93 -22.31 13.64 10.33
CA VAL A 93 -23.23 14.31 9.40
C VAL A 93 -22.98 13.81 7.98
N ASP A 94 -23.95 14.08 7.08
CA ASP A 94 -23.85 13.67 5.68
C ASP A 94 -22.55 14.11 5.02
N GLY A 95 -21.88 13.19 4.33
CA GLY A 95 -20.59 13.40 3.70
C GLY A 95 -19.39 13.23 4.64
N GLN A 96 -19.58 12.95 5.93
CA GLN A 96 -18.52 12.59 6.86
C GLN A 96 -18.32 11.08 6.90
N GLY A 97 -17.11 10.67 7.26
CA GLY A 97 -16.73 9.29 7.45
C GLY A 97 -15.44 9.19 8.27
N LEU A 98 -15.13 7.97 8.68
CA LEU A 98 -13.82 7.70 9.28
C LEU A 98 -12.76 7.70 8.20
N VAL A 99 -11.64 8.35 8.52
CA VAL A 99 -10.49 8.43 7.63
C VAL A 99 -9.36 7.57 8.17
N GLU A 100 -8.99 6.58 7.40
CA GLU A 100 -7.81 5.75 7.64
C GLU A 100 -6.79 6.04 6.53
N HIS A 101 -5.50 6.15 6.87
CA HIS A 101 -4.51 6.54 5.88
C HIS A 101 -3.18 5.82 6.02
N ASN A 102 -2.48 5.69 4.89
CA ASN A 102 -1.08 5.31 4.80
C ASN A 102 -0.28 6.50 4.28
N CYS A 103 0.74 6.90 5.02
CA CYS A 103 1.72 7.86 4.51
C CYS A 103 2.68 7.15 3.55
N PHE A 104 3.18 7.84 2.56
CA PHE A 104 4.19 7.32 1.65
C PHE A 104 5.19 8.39 1.23
N VAL A 105 6.35 7.92 0.79
CA VAL A 105 7.39 8.73 0.13
C VAL A 105 7.81 8.00 -1.14
N PHE A 106 7.79 8.70 -2.26
CA PHE A 106 8.28 8.21 -3.54
C PHE A 106 9.64 8.81 -3.89
N PHE A 107 10.61 7.96 -4.19
CA PHE A 107 11.99 8.27 -4.55
C PHE A 107 12.19 8.07 -6.05
N PRO A 108 12.07 9.12 -6.88
CA PRO A 108 12.05 9.00 -8.34
C PRO A 108 13.37 8.52 -8.93
N ARG A 109 14.49 8.83 -8.27
CA ARG A 109 15.83 8.40 -8.74
C ARG A 109 15.96 6.87 -8.82
N HIS A 110 15.22 6.17 -8.00
CA HIS A 110 15.26 4.71 -7.89
C HIS A 110 13.93 4.05 -8.24
N ASN A 111 12.90 4.84 -8.56
CA ASN A 111 11.52 4.37 -8.71
C ASN A 111 11.06 3.52 -7.51
N VAL A 112 11.43 3.95 -6.31
CA VAL A 112 11.09 3.26 -5.06
C VAL A 112 10.02 4.05 -4.31
N ILE A 113 9.03 3.35 -3.78
CA ILE A 113 8.05 3.92 -2.87
C ILE A 113 8.16 3.25 -1.50
N ALA A 114 8.26 4.06 -0.45
CA ALA A 114 8.17 3.64 0.93
C ALA A 114 6.77 3.93 1.44
N ILE A 115 6.11 2.92 2.01
CA ILE A 115 4.71 3.02 2.46
C ILE A 115 4.64 2.66 3.93
N HIS A 116 4.06 3.55 4.74
CA HIS A 116 3.72 3.27 6.13
C HIS A 116 2.67 2.17 6.19
N TYR A 117 2.98 1.06 6.86
CA TYR A 117 2.02 -0.01 7.09
C TYR A 117 0.99 0.40 8.14
N ASN A 118 -0.28 0.38 7.76
CA ASN A 118 -1.41 0.55 8.67
C ASN A 118 -2.46 -0.52 8.32
N ALA A 119 -2.64 -1.50 9.21
CA ALA A 119 -3.53 -2.63 8.98
C ALA A 119 -5.00 -2.25 8.77
N HIS A 120 -5.42 -1.11 9.33
CA HIS A 120 -6.80 -0.62 9.23
C HIS A 120 -7.06 0.21 7.95
N ALA A 121 -5.99 0.76 7.35
CA ALA A 121 -6.10 1.63 6.20
C ALA A 121 -6.06 0.84 4.87
N ASN A 122 -5.07 1.10 4.04
CA ASN A 122 -4.99 0.50 2.72
C ASN A 122 -3.85 -0.52 2.67
N HIS A 123 -4.13 -1.72 2.17
CA HIS A 123 -3.08 -2.60 1.69
C HIS A 123 -2.40 -1.96 0.46
N HIS A 124 -1.12 -2.22 0.22
CA HIS A 124 -0.39 -1.64 -0.91
C HIS A 124 -1.04 -1.91 -2.28
N SER A 125 -1.76 -3.04 -2.43
CA SER A 125 -2.53 -3.32 -3.64
C SER A 125 -3.60 -2.25 -3.92
N ARG A 126 -4.19 -1.64 -2.88
CA ARG A 126 -5.18 -0.58 -3.05
C ARG A 126 -4.57 0.73 -3.53
N LEU A 127 -3.31 0.98 -3.20
CA LEU A 127 -2.55 2.06 -3.82
C LEU A 127 -2.35 1.79 -5.32
N VAL A 128 -1.98 0.55 -5.69
CA VAL A 128 -1.87 0.13 -7.09
C VAL A 128 -3.17 0.34 -7.84
N ASP A 129 -4.28 -0.21 -7.33
CA ASP A 129 -5.61 -0.07 -7.94
C ASP A 129 -6.00 1.40 -8.14
N THR A 130 -5.74 2.25 -7.12
CA THR A 130 -6.02 3.69 -7.18
C THR A 130 -5.18 4.37 -8.26
N LEU A 131 -3.89 4.07 -8.34
CA LEU A 131 -3.00 4.64 -9.34
C LEU A 131 -3.36 4.18 -10.76
N ILE A 132 -3.73 2.91 -10.94
CA ILE A 132 -4.22 2.40 -12.23
C ILE A 132 -5.47 3.17 -12.66
N GLY A 133 -6.44 3.34 -11.74
CA GLY A 133 -7.66 4.09 -12.04
C GLY A 133 -7.43 5.56 -12.38
N LEU A 134 -6.45 6.21 -11.72
CA LEU A 134 -6.13 7.62 -11.95
C LEU A 134 -5.25 7.85 -13.18
N TRP A 135 -4.26 7.00 -13.38
CA TRP A 135 -3.27 7.17 -14.44
C TRP A 135 -3.65 6.50 -15.76
N GLY A 136 -4.65 5.61 -15.73
CA GLY A 136 -5.08 4.87 -16.93
C GLY A 136 -4.00 3.93 -17.49
N THR A 137 -3.05 3.51 -16.65
CA THR A 137 -1.94 2.65 -17.06
C THR A 137 -1.66 1.57 -16.01
N ARG A 138 -0.96 0.51 -16.44
CA ARG A 138 -0.53 -0.55 -15.54
C ARG A 138 0.51 -0.03 -14.56
N VAL A 139 0.28 -0.30 -13.28
CA VAL A 139 1.19 0.01 -12.17
C VAL A 139 1.48 -1.28 -11.42
N GLU A 140 2.73 -1.53 -11.11
CA GLU A 140 3.17 -2.69 -10.31
C GLU A 140 4.03 -2.23 -9.15
N LEU A 141 3.84 -2.86 -8.00
CA LEU A 141 4.69 -2.69 -6.81
C LEU A 141 5.32 -4.04 -6.47
N THR A 142 6.64 -4.13 -6.65
CA THR A 142 7.42 -5.31 -6.26
C THR A 142 8.10 -5.05 -4.92
N PRO A 143 7.87 -5.88 -3.88
CA PRO A 143 8.50 -5.69 -2.58
C PRO A 143 10.03 -5.70 -2.68
N LEU A 144 10.68 -4.75 -2.03
CA LEU A 144 12.13 -4.74 -1.89
C LEU A 144 12.51 -5.48 -0.61
N ILE A 145 13.13 -6.64 -0.78
CA ILE A 145 13.66 -7.43 0.33
C ILE A 145 15.11 -6.99 0.54
N SER A 146 15.45 -6.50 1.73
CA SER A 146 16.82 -6.09 1.99
C SER A 146 17.78 -7.29 2.01
N ALA A 147 18.99 -7.09 1.52
CA ALA A 147 20.06 -8.10 1.60
C ALA A 147 20.33 -8.54 3.05
N ASP A 148 20.10 -7.67 4.03
CA ASP A 148 20.23 -7.98 5.45
C ASP A 148 19.16 -8.97 5.94
N THR A 149 17.97 -8.97 5.37
CA THR A 149 16.94 -9.99 5.69
C THR A 149 17.43 -11.37 5.29
N PHE A 150 17.99 -11.53 4.09
CA PHE A 150 18.61 -12.78 3.67
C PHE A 150 19.83 -13.16 4.50
N ARG A 151 20.69 -12.20 4.85
CA ARG A 151 21.84 -12.45 5.74
C ARG A 151 21.40 -12.91 7.12
N ARG A 152 20.33 -12.35 7.67
CA ARG A 152 19.76 -12.79 8.96
C ARG A 152 19.21 -14.21 8.88
N LEU A 153 18.52 -14.57 7.81
CA LEU A 153 18.02 -15.94 7.60
C LEU A 153 19.17 -16.96 7.51
N ASN A 154 20.32 -16.56 6.96
CA ASN A 154 21.48 -17.44 6.79
C ASN A 154 22.46 -17.43 7.98
N ARG A 155 22.17 -16.73 9.08
CA ARG A 155 23.01 -16.78 10.28
C ARG A 155 22.90 -18.13 10.98
N THR A 156 24.04 -18.68 11.36
CA THR A 156 24.10 -19.88 12.20
C THR A 156 23.30 -19.66 13.50
N GLY A 157 22.37 -20.55 13.81
CA GLY A 157 21.50 -20.45 14.96
C GLY A 157 20.16 -19.70 14.71
N THR A 158 19.91 -19.20 13.49
CA THR A 158 18.59 -18.70 13.12
C THR A 158 17.69 -19.87 12.74
N THR A 159 16.56 -20.01 13.40
CA THR A 159 15.53 -21.00 13.05
C THR A 159 14.45 -20.29 12.28
N LEU A 160 14.19 -20.76 11.06
CA LEU A 160 13.03 -20.32 10.28
C LEU A 160 11.79 -21.02 10.87
N VAL A 161 10.88 -20.24 11.46
CA VAL A 161 9.70 -20.77 12.14
C VAL A 161 8.57 -21.00 11.15
N GLU A 162 8.39 -20.11 10.17
CA GLU A 162 7.29 -20.16 9.20
C GLU A 162 7.62 -19.37 7.94
N ILE A 163 7.21 -19.88 6.80
CA ILE A 163 7.13 -19.14 5.53
C ILE A 163 5.70 -19.23 5.03
N GLU A 164 4.98 -18.12 5.03
CA GLU A 164 3.67 -18.02 4.39
C GLU A 164 3.84 -17.41 2.99
N ALA A 165 3.58 -18.20 1.95
CA ALA A 165 3.56 -17.74 0.56
C ALA A 165 2.14 -17.92 0.00
N LYS A 166 1.45 -16.79 -0.27
CA LYS A 166 0.18 -16.80 -1.01
C LYS A 166 0.46 -16.70 -2.49
N ILE A 167 0.55 -17.85 -3.15
CA ILE A 167 0.71 -17.92 -4.60
C ILE A 167 -0.70 -17.94 -5.22
N PRO A 168 -1.11 -16.91 -5.98
CA PRO A 168 -2.39 -16.96 -6.65
C PRO A 168 -2.37 -18.11 -7.66
N LYS A 169 -3.36 -19.00 -7.57
CA LYS A 169 -3.51 -20.10 -8.52
C LYS A 169 -3.71 -19.50 -9.92
N PRO A 170 -2.88 -19.79 -10.91
CA PRO A 170 -3.04 -19.22 -12.24
C PRO A 170 -4.37 -19.68 -12.83
N ALA A 171 -5.14 -18.74 -13.36
CA ALA A 171 -6.43 -19.03 -13.99
C ALA A 171 -6.31 -19.98 -15.20
N ASN A 172 -5.14 -20.04 -15.82
CA ASN A 172 -4.81 -20.96 -16.90
C ASN A 172 -3.39 -21.51 -16.72
N PRO A 173 -3.25 -22.77 -16.25
CA PRO A 173 -1.94 -23.42 -16.07
C PRO A 173 -1.10 -23.52 -17.34
N GLN A 174 -1.72 -23.49 -18.51
CA GLN A 174 -1.02 -23.61 -19.80
C GLN A 174 -0.26 -22.34 -20.19
N LEU A 175 -0.50 -21.22 -19.49
CA LEU A 175 0.23 -19.96 -19.69
C LEU A 175 1.51 -19.86 -18.85
N LEU A 176 1.77 -20.83 -18.00
CA LEU A 176 3.06 -20.89 -17.32
C LEU A 176 4.13 -21.24 -18.37
N PRO A 177 5.20 -20.43 -18.54
CA PRO A 177 6.35 -20.89 -19.31
C PRO A 177 6.80 -22.22 -18.71
N GLN A 178 7.25 -23.13 -19.55
CA GLN A 178 7.69 -24.47 -19.11
C GLN A 178 8.56 -24.29 -17.86
N ALA A 179 7.96 -24.62 -16.71
CA ALA A 179 8.60 -24.44 -15.43
C ALA A 179 9.83 -25.38 -15.43
N ASP A 180 10.97 -24.84 -15.01
CA ASP A 180 12.11 -25.67 -14.71
C ASP A 180 11.73 -26.71 -13.63
N ASP A 181 12.48 -27.79 -13.53
CA ASP A 181 12.24 -28.91 -12.61
C ASP A 181 11.97 -28.48 -11.16
N PHE A 182 12.50 -27.33 -10.75
CA PHE A 182 12.33 -26.76 -9.40
C PHE A 182 10.93 -26.17 -9.20
N SER A 183 10.43 -25.44 -10.18
CA SER A 183 9.09 -24.84 -10.15
C SER A 183 7.99 -25.91 -10.18
N GLN A 184 8.20 -27.00 -10.94
CA GLN A 184 7.28 -28.13 -10.99
C GLN A 184 7.20 -28.87 -9.65
N ARG A 185 8.34 -29.14 -9.01
CA ARG A 185 8.40 -29.77 -7.67
C ARG A 185 7.78 -28.89 -6.58
N ALA A 186 7.93 -27.57 -6.66
CA ALA A 186 7.30 -26.65 -5.73
C ALA A 186 5.76 -26.66 -5.88
N LEU A 187 5.23 -26.79 -7.10
CA LEU A 187 3.80 -26.92 -7.38
C LEU A 187 3.24 -28.26 -6.89
N ASP A 188 4.01 -29.35 -7.05
CA ASP A 188 3.61 -30.70 -6.62
C ASP A 188 3.58 -30.83 -5.08
N MET A 189 4.35 -30.03 -4.34
CA MET A 189 4.33 -29.97 -2.88
C MET A 189 3.14 -29.17 -2.32
N LEU A 190 2.44 -28.40 -3.15
CA LEU A 190 1.31 -27.55 -2.74
C LEU A 190 -0.07 -28.17 -3.04
N ASN A 191 -0.11 -29.38 -3.61
CA ASN A 191 -1.28 -30.21 -3.84
C ASN A 191 -1.42 -31.29 -2.77
#